data_74c6319a2945b1c78bbb4bed1381eee7
#
_entry.id   74c6319a2945b1c78bbb4bed1381eee7
#
_cell.length_a   1.000
_cell.length_b   1.000
_cell.length_c   1.000
_cell.angle_alpha   90.00
_cell.angle_beta   90.00
_cell.angle_gamma   90.00
#
_symmetry.space_group_name_H-M   'P 1'
#
loop_
_entity.id
_entity.type
_entity.pdbx_description
1 polymer ?
#
loop_
_entity_poly.entity_id
_entity_poly.type
_entity_poly.pdbx_seq_one_letter_code
_entity_poly.pdbx_strand_id
1 'polypeptide(L)'
;MKSIHYDAEGDILSVTFVEAEGQKYIGIELTDQIVLYFNPETVRPLQLVVLDYQALLQASRRSPLPLDGLTRAPQKVRAVVMALLQSAPLAAFLQLVETPGVTPRASRLHEVFVQTMLQTIAAA
;
A
#
# COMPACT_ATOMS: atom_id res chain seq x y z
N MET A 1 -5.22 14.01 -0.37
CA MET A 1 -4.03 13.63 0.42
C MET A 1 -3.65 14.78 1.33
N LYS A 2 -3.51 14.50 2.59
CA LYS A 2 -3.21 15.52 3.61
C LYS A 2 -1.73 15.82 3.79
N SER A 3 -0.90 14.80 3.88
CA SER A 3 0.52 15.00 4.10
C SER A 3 1.35 13.79 3.74
N ILE A 4 2.60 14.05 3.36
CA ILE A 4 3.63 13.05 3.21
C ILE A 4 4.77 13.44 4.15
N HIS A 5 5.22 12.49 4.95
CA HIS A 5 6.36 12.69 5.84
C HIS A 5 7.36 11.56 5.66
N TYR A 6 8.62 11.92 5.44
CA TYR A 6 9.70 10.95 5.34
C TYR A 6 10.73 11.21 6.43
N ASP A 7 10.94 10.23 7.30
CA ASP A 7 11.97 10.24 8.33
C ASP A 7 13.23 9.57 7.76
N ALA A 8 14.23 10.38 7.42
CA ALA A 8 15.45 9.90 6.80
C ALA A 8 16.29 9.03 7.75
N GLU A 9 16.29 9.32 9.05
CA GLU A 9 17.04 8.52 10.01
C GLU A 9 16.48 7.12 10.17
N GLY A 10 15.16 7.01 10.28
CA GLY A 10 14.49 5.73 10.43
C GLY A 10 14.15 5.06 9.09
N ASP A 11 14.31 5.76 7.98
CA ASP A 11 13.89 5.30 6.65
C ASP A 11 12.41 4.91 6.64
N ILE A 12 11.56 5.80 7.17
CA ILE A 12 10.12 5.57 7.32
C ILE A 12 9.36 6.60 6.50
N LEU A 13 8.54 6.13 5.57
CA LEU A 13 7.60 6.97 4.83
C LEU A 13 6.21 6.85 5.47
N SER A 14 5.61 7.98 5.81
CA SER A 14 4.24 8.05 6.32
C SER A 14 3.41 8.95 5.42
N VAL A 15 2.30 8.43 4.94
CA VAL A 15 1.38 9.18 4.07
C VAL A 15 0.02 9.21 4.75
N THR A 16 -0.49 10.41 5.01
CA THR A 16 -1.84 10.61 5.54
C THR A 16 -2.75 11.07 4.42
N PHE A 17 -3.74 10.26 4.10
CA PHE A 17 -4.73 10.57 3.05
C PHE A 17 -5.91 11.33 3.62
N VAL A 18 -6.42 10.86 4.76
CA VAL A 18 -7.57 11.42 5.46
C VAL A 18 -7.30 11.28 6.96
N GLU A 19 -7.73 12.29 7.74
CA GLU A 19 -7.60 12.23 9.18
C GLU A 19 -8.43 11.08 9.77
N ALA A 20 -7.81 10.28 10.64
CA ALA A 20 -8.47 9.14 11.27
C ALA A 20 -9.44 9.53 12.38
N GLU A 21 -9.34 10.77 12.90
CA GLU A 21 -10.14 11.24 14.01
C GLU A 21 -11.64 11.14 13.71
N GLY A 22 -12.37 10.51 14.62
CA GLY A 22 -13.80 10.33 14.48
C GLY A 22 -14.25 9.25 13.52
N GLN A 23 -13.31 8.51 12.94
CA GLN A 23 -13.60 7.44 11.98
C GLN A 23 -13.27 6.07 12.53
N LYS A 24 -14.05 5.07 12.14
CA LYS A 24 -13.67 3.69 12.35
C LYS A 24 -12.59 3.31 11.35
N TYR A 25 -11.57 2.59 11.79
CA TYR A 25 -10.51 2.14 10.89
C TYR A 25 -9.94 0.79 11.32
N ILE A 26 -9.34 0.14 10.35
CA ILE A 26 -8.61 -1.11 10.53
C ILE A 26 -7.19 -0.89 10.05
N GLY A 27 -6.21 -1.44 10.76
CA GLY A 27 -4.83 -1.51 10.32
C GLY A 27 -4.52 -2.90 9.80
N ILE A 28 -3.86 -3.00 8.65
CA ILE A 28 -3.42 -4.27 8.09
C ILE A 28 -1.94 -4.18 7.71
N GLU A 29 -1.16 -5.16 8.12
CA GLU A 29 0.20 -5.33 7.63
C GLU A 29 0.14 -6.03 6.28
N LEU A 30 0.36 -5.28 5.20
CA LEU A 30 0.42 -5.86 3.86
C LEU A 30 1.68 -6.70 3.70
N THR A 31 2.78 -6.23 4.28
CA THR A 31 4.03 -6.95 4.51
C THR A 31 4.55 -6.55 5.88
N ASP A 32 5.66 -7.14 6.32
CA ASP A 32 6.29 -6.75 7.59
C ASP A 32 6.69 -5.26 7.63
N GLN A 33 6.87 -4.63 6.48
CA GLN A 33 7.29 -3.24 6.38
C GLN A 33 6.23 -2.29 5.87
N ILE A 34 5.07 -2.78 5.45
CA ILE A 34 4.02 -1.92 4.87
C ILE A 34 2.72 -2.11 5.64
N VAL A 35 2.26 -1.03 6.28
CA VAL A 35 1.01 -1.03 7.05
C VAL A 35 0.05 -0.03 6.41
N LEU A 36 -1.18 -0.48 6.17
CA LEU A 36 -2.26 0.36 5.66
C LEU A 36 -3.35 0.47 6.71
N TYR A 37 -3.74 1.72 7.03
CA TYR A 37 -4.91 2.03 7.85
C TYR A 37 -6.02 2.52 6.92
N PHE A 38 -7.20 1.95 7.04
CA PHE A 38 -8.31 2.28 6.15
C PHE A 38 -9.66 2.17 6.88
N ASN A 39 -10.66 2.89 6.36
CA ASN A 39 -12.03 2.78 6.82
C ASN A 39 -12.76 1.74 5.95
N PRO A 40 -13.16 0.59 6.53
CA PRO A 40 -13.79 -0.48 5.74
C PRO A 40 -15.22 -0.15 5.31
N GLU A 41 -15.89 0.77 6.02
CA GLU A 41 -17.27 1.16 5.69
C GLU A 41 -17.32 2.10 4.50
N THR A 42 -16.43 3.10 4.48
CA THR A 42 -16.39 4.10 3.39
C THR A 42 -15.45 3.70 2.27
N VAL A 43 -14.68 2.65 2.44
CA VAL A 43 -13.66 2.17 1.49
C VAL A 43 -12.69 3.31 1.15
N ARG A 44 -12.07 3.89 2.19
CA ARG A 44 -11.11 4.99 2.05
C ARG A 44 -9.81 4.66 2.76
N PRO A 45 -8.66 4.91 2.11
CA PRO A 45 -7.38 4.80 2.80
C PRO A 45 -7.22 6.00 3.74
N LEU A 46 -6.75 5.76 4.96
CA LEU A 46 -6.49 6.82 5.92
C LEU A 46 -5.01 7.14 6.00
N GLN A 47 -4.17 6.11 6.16
CA GLN A 47 -2.73 6.29 6.30
C GLN A 47 -1.99 5.08 5.76
N LEU A 48 -0.84 5.34 5.12
CA LEU A 48 0.10 4.32 4.68
C LEU A 48 1.43 4.56 5.38
N VAL A 49 1.99 3.52 5.98
CA VAL A 49 3.31 3.58 6.61
C VAL A 49 4.20 2.53 5.93
N VAL A 50 5.35 2.97 5.43
CA VAL A 50 6.33 2.10 4.80
C VAL A 50 7.64 2.19 5.59
N LEU A 51 7.99 1.10 6.26
CA LEU A 51 9.26 0.96 6.95
C LEU A 51 10.32 0.53 5.95
N ASP A 52 11.57 0.90 6.20
CA ASP A 52 12.69 0.60 5.29
C ASP A 52 12.40 1.04 3.85
N TYR A 53 11.86 2.24 3.70
CA TYR A 53 11.32 2.73 2.42
C TYR A 53 12.33 2.66 1.28
N GLN A 54 13.55 3.17 1.48
CA GLN A 54 14.59 3.16 0.43
C GLN A 54 14.99 1.73 0.08
N ALA A 55 15.13 0.87 1.07
CA ALA A 55 15.45 -0.54 0.85
C ALA A 55 14.35 -1.25 0.07
N LEU A 56 13.10 -1.02 0.43
CA LEU A 56 11.96 -1.59 -0.29
C LEU A 56 11.84 -1.06 -1.72
N LEU A 57 12.10 0.24 -1.90
CA LEU A 57 12.10 0.86 -3.21
C LEU A 57 13.11 0.19 -4.13
N GLN A 58 14.34 -0.02 -3.65
CA GLN A 58 15.39 -0.70 -4.42
C GLN A 58 15.05 -2.17 -4.68
N ALA A 59 14.54 -2.87 -3.67
CA ALA A 59 14.14 -4.26 -3.81
C ALA A 59 13.02 -4.42 -4.84
N SER A 60 12.01 -3.56 -4.82
CA SER A 60 10.88 -3.65 -5.73
C SER A 60 11.24 -3.34 -7.19
N ARG A 61 12.31 -2.56 -7.42
CA ARG A 61 12.82 -2.33 -8.78
C ARG A 61 13.35 -3.59 -9.43
N ARG A 62 13.87 -4.52 -8.62
CA ARG A 62 14.39 -5.80 -9.10
C ARG A 62 13.31 -6.84 -9.24
N SER A 63 12.38 -6.86 -8.30
CA SER A 63 11.30 -7.84 -8.24
C SER A 63 10.14 -7.27 -7.45
N PRO A 64 8.89 -7.42 -7.91
CA PRO A 64 7.74 -6.93 -7.15
C PRO A 64 7.69 -7.58 -5.76
N LEU A 65 7.18 -6.82 -4.78
CA LEU A 65 7.08 -7.27 -3.40
C LEU A 65 5.78 -8.05 -3.20
N PRO A 66 5.83 -9.28 -2.67
CA PRO A 66 4.61 -10.03 -2.37
C PRO A 66 3.91 -9.44 -1.13
N LEU A 67 2.59 -9.34 -1.20
CA LEU A 67 1.78 -8.87 -0.09
C LEU A 67 1.29 -10.06 0.75
N ASP A 68 2.20 -10.67 1.51
CA ASP A 68 1.92 -11.87 2.31
C ASP A 68 0.83 -11.63 3.34
N GLY A 69 0.83 -10.46 3.97
CA GLY A 69 -0.18 -10.10 4.96
C GLY A 69 -1.56 -9.98 4.36
N LEU A 70 -1.65 -9.44 3.14
CA LEU A 70 -2.91 -9.35 2.43
C LEU A 70 -3.44 -10.75 2.04
N THR A 71 -2.55 -11.62 1.60
CA THR A 71 -2.91 -12.99 1.20
C THR A 71 -3.51 -13.75 2.38
N ARG A 72 -3.04 -13.50 3.60
CA ARG A 72 -3.53 -14.16 4.82
C ARG A 72 -4.75 -13.48 5.44
N ALA A 73 -5.13 -12.31 4.95
CA ALA A 73 -6.24 -11.56 5.52
C ALA A 73 -7.60 -12.22 5.21
N PRO A 74 -8.63 -11.98 6.04
CA PRO A 74 -9.99 -12.41 5.73
C PRO A 74 -10.46 -11.88 4.39
N GLN A 75 -11.31 -12.64 3.71
CA GLN A 75 -11.77 -12.29 2.36
C GLN A 75 -12.39 -10.88 2.27
N LYS A 76 -13.18 -10.49 3.27
CA LYS A 76 -13.80 -9.16 3.29
C LYS A 76 -12.77 -8.03 3.34
N VAL A 77 -11.75 -8.19 4.17
CA VAL A 77 -10.66 -7.22 4.29
C VAL A 77 -9.87 -7.18 3.00
N ARG A 78 -9.55 -8.35 2.45
CA ARG A 78 -8.79 -8.47 1.20
C ARG A 78 -9.49 -7.79 0.03
N ALA A 79 -10.82 -7.95 -0.07
CA ALA A 79 -11.59 -7.32 -1.14
C ALA A 79 -11.55 -5.78 -1.06
N VAL A 80 -11.69 -5.21 0.14
CA VAL A 80 -11.61 -3.77 0.35
C VAL A 80 -10.22 -3.25 0.01
N VAL A 81 -9.18 -3.91 0.51
CA VAL A 81 -7.79 -3.49 0.27
C VAL A 81 -7.44 -3.58 -1.21
N MET A 82 -7.88 -4.63 -1.91
CA MET A 82 -7.65 -4.74 -3.35
C MET A 82 -8.30 -3.60 -4.12
N ALA A 83 -9.51 -3.20 -3.74
CA ALA A 83 -10.17 -2.05 -4.35
C ALA A 83 -9.38 -0.76 -4.12
N LEU A 84 -8.83 -0.58 -2.92
CA LEU A 84 -8.01 0.59 -2.58
C LEU A 84 -6.70 0.61 -3.37
N LEU A 85 -6.03 -0.54 -3.52
CA LEU A 85 -4.78 -0.65 -4.27
C LEU A 85 -4.96 -0.36 -5.76
N GLN A 86 -6.14 -0.57 -6.29
CA GLN A 86 -6.45 -0.34 -7.71
C GLN A 86 -6.84 1.10 -8.01
N SER A 87 -6.97 1.94 -7.00
CA SER A 87 -7.47 3.30 -7.16
C SER A 87 -6.55 4.34 -6.55
N ALA A 88 -6.66 5.57 -7.03
CA ALA A 88 -6.00 6.70 -6.39
C ALA A 88 -6.67 7.00 -5.04
N PRO A 89 -5.93 7.48 -4.04
CA PRO A 89 -4.53 7.89 -4.11
C PRO A 89 -3.51 6.78 -3.82
N LEU A 90 -3.94 5.62 -3.35
CA LEU A 90 -3.02 4.57 -2.90
C LEU A 90 -2.17 4.01 -4.04
N ALA A 91 -2.72 3.92 -5.25
CA ALA A 91 -2.01 3.45 -6.43
C ALA A 91 -0.78 4.30 -6.79
N ALA A 92 -0.74 5.55 -6.32
CA ALA A 92 0.43 6.42 -6.53
C ALA A 92 1.66 5.96 -5.73
N PHE A 93 1.46 5.19 -4.66
CA PHE A 93 2.55 4.73 -3.79
C PHE A 93 2.85 3.24 -3.95
N LEU A 94 1.82 2.44 -4.19
CA LEU A 94 1.93 0.99 -4.35
C LEU A 94 1.23 0.58 -5.63
N GLN A 95 2.01 0.25 -6.64
CA GLN A 95 1.47 -0.16 -7.93
C GLN A 95 1.30 -1.68 -7.97
N LEU A 96 0.06 -2.15 -8.08
CA LEU A 96 -0.20 -3.58 -8.27
C LEU A 96 0.40 -4.08 -9.57
N VAL A 97 0.99 -5.27 -9.49
CA VAL A 97 1.49 -5.95 -10.68
C VAL A 97 0.31 -6.64 -11.37
N GLU A 98 0.10 -6.29 -12.62
CA GLU A 98 -0.83 -7.00 -13.49
C GLU A 98 -0.02 -7.94 -14.38
N THR A 99 -0.34 -9.23 -14.32
CA THR A 99 0.29 -10.22 -15.17
C THR A 99 -0.73 -10.71 -16.19
N PRO A 100 -0.70 -10.18 -17.43
CA PRO A 100 -1.64 -10.62 -18.46
C PRO A 100 -1.54 -12.12 -18.70
N GLY A 101 -2.67 -12.80 -18.79
CA GLY A 101 -2.73 -14.22 -19.10
C GLY A 101 -2.55 -15.16 -17.90
N VAL A 102 -2.30 -14.64 -16.71
CA VAL A 102 -2.27 -15.46 -15.50
C VAL A 102 -3.68 -15.58 -14.95
N THR A 103 -4.15 -16.81 -14.79
CA THR A 103 -5.47 -17.03 -14.20
C THR A 103 -5.49 -16.65 -12.72
N PRO A 104 -6.62 -16.22 -12.16
CA PRO A 104 -6.72 -15.87 -10.73
C PRO A 104 -6.27 -16.98 -9.78
N ARG A 105 -6.31 -18.24 -10.22
CA ARG A 105 -5.84 -19.39 -9.42
C ARG A 105 -4.33 -19.51 -9.37
N ALA A 106 -3.61 -18.99 -10.37
CA ALA A 106 -2.15 -19.04 -10.40
C ALA A 106 -1.50 -17.94 -9.58
N SER A 107 -2.21 -16.82 -9.37
CA SER A 107 -1.69 -15.69 -8.61
C SER A 107 -2.20 -15.78 -7.17
N ARG A 108 -1.53 -16.59 -6.36
CA ARG A 108 -1.87 -16.71 -4.94
C ARG A 108 -1.34 -15.55 -4.10
N LEU A 109 -0.33 -14.85 -4.61
CA LEU A 109 0.28 -13.71 -3.94
C LEU A 109 0.00 -12.46 -4.76
N HIS A 110 -0.51 -11.42 -4.11
CA HIS A 110 -0.60 -10.10 -4.69
C HIS A 110 0.76 -9.44 -4.55
N GLU A 111 1.23 -8.78 -5.59
CA GLU A 111 2.55 -8.18 -5.63
C GLU A 111 2.45 -6.71 -6.01
N VAL A 112 3.34 -5.89 -5.48
CA VAL A 112 3.36 -4.46 -5.76
C VAL A 112 4.77 -3.97 -6.06
N PHE A 113 4.85 -2.89 -6.86
CA PHE A 113 6.03 -2.04 -6.96
C PHE A 113 5.84 -0.84 -6.03
N VAL A 114 6.87 -0.52 -5.25
CA VAL A 114 6.90 0.70 -4.45
C VAL A 114 7.28 1.86 -5.36
N GLN A 115 6.47 2.91 -5.37
CA GLN A 115 6.72 4.10 -6.20
C GLN A 115 7.69 5.05 -5.50
N THR A 116 8.43 5.83 -6.29
CA THR A 116 9.32 6.82 -5.72
C THR A 116 8.53 8.00 -5.15
N MET A 117 8.96 8.48 -3.99
CA MET A 117 8.34 9.64 -3.36
C MET A 117 8.43 10.89 -4.25
N LEU A 118 9.54 11.08 -4.94
CA LEU A 118 9.74 12.24 -5.83
C LEU A 118 8.76 12.24 -6.99
N GLN A 119 8.51 11.10 -7.61
CA GLN A 119 7.51 10.98 -8.67
C GLN A 119 6.11 11.29 -8.14
N THR A 120 5.80 10.81 -6.95
CA THR A 120 4.50 11.06 -6.32
C THR A 120 4.29 12.54 -6.04
N ILE A 121 5.29 13.22 -5.51
CA ILE A 121 5.22 14.66 -5.23
C ILE A 121 5.09 15.45 -6.55
N ALA A 122 5.83 15.08 -7.58
CA ALA A 122 5.75 15.73 -8.87
C ALA A 122 4.39 15.53 -9.56
N ALA A 123 3.74 14.40 -9.31
CA ALA A 123 2.42 14.09 -9.85
C ALA A 123 1.28 14.74 -9.04
N ALA A 124 1.56 15.14 -7.84
CA ALA A 124 0.59 15.80 -6.99
C ALA A 124 0.53 17.28 -7.28
#